data_14a7e7b9004d1c4e5eae5a176e3e2b69
#
_entry.id   14a7e7b9004d1c4e5eae5a176e3e2b69
#
_cell.length_a   1.000
_cell.length_b   1.000
_cell.length_c   1.000
_cell.angle_alpha   90.00
_cell.angle_beta   90.00
_cell.angle_gamma   90.00
#
_symmetry.space_group_name_H-M   'P 1'
#
loop_
_entity.id
_entity.type
_entity.pdbx_description
1 polymer ?
#
loop_
_entity_poly.entity_id
_entity_poly.type
_entity_poly.pdbx_seq_one_letter_code
_entity_poly.pdbx_strand_id
1 'polypeptide(L)'
;DKDKHQIFVEPEGLDTHELYPNGISTSLPFDVQLNLVRSIQGFENAHITRPGYAIEYDYFNPQDLKYSLETKSIQGLFFAGQINGTTGYEEAAAQGLLAGTNAALQVQDKESWCPRRDTAYMGVLVDDLISMGTAEPYRMFTSRAEYRLLLREDNADLRLTEKGRELGLVNDSRWKSFCEKREAIELERQRLKDTWIQPGTEAAQKLATHIENKLSHEYSLFDLLKRPELNHKILSSVCPPAANTVSEKVAEQVEIDAKY
;
A
#
# COMPACT_ATOMS: atom_id res chain seq x y z
N ASP A 1 9.27 -7.31 -33.89
CA ASP A 1 10.65 -7.01 -34.26
C ASP A 1 10.80 -5.50 -34.36
N LYS A 2 11.85 -4.95 -33.70
CA LYS A 2 12.19 -3.52 -33.70
C LYS A 2 13.53 -3.36 -34.41
N ASP A 3 13.68 -2.32 -35.24
CA ASP A 3 14.92 -2.02 -35.96
C ASP A 3 16.03 -1.52 -35.03
N LYS A 4 15.70 -1.08 -33.83
CA LYS A 4 16.63 -0.55 -32.80
C LYS A 4 16.21 -0.97 -31.40
N HIS A 5 17.21 -1.23 -30.56
CA HIS A 5 17.06 -1.45 -29.13
C HIS A 5 17.83 -0.41 -28.37
N GLN A 6 17.19 0.18 -27.34
CA GLN A 6 17.84 1.13 -26.44
C GLN A 6 18.60 0.37 -25.37
N ILE A 7 19.88 0.66 -25.21
CA ILE A 7 20.75 0.15 -24.15
C ILE A 7 21.29 1.34 -23.39
N PHE A 8 21.14 1.32 -22.07
CA PHE A 8 21.76 2.32 -21.19
C PHE A 8 22.96 1.69 -20.52
N VAL A 9 24.11 2.36 -20.61
CA VAL A 9 25.38 1.90 -20.02
C VAL A 9 25.69 2.79 -18.84
N GLU A 10 25.69 2.23 -17.66
CA GLU A 10 25.86 2.96 -16.39
C GLU A 10 27.09 2.44 -15.64
N PRO A 11 27.96 3.31 -15.08
CA PRO A 11 29.02 2.86 -14.19
C PRO A 11 28.43 2.23 -12.92
N GLU A 12 28.98 1.12 -12.47
CA GLU A 12 28.57 0.45 -11.22
C GLU A 12 28.95 1.25 -9.95
N GLY A 13 29.79 2.26 -10.09
CA GLY A 13 30.21 3.14 -9.01
C GLY A 13 31.11 4.25 -9.50
N LEU A 14 31.47 5.18 -8.59
CA LEU A 14 32.29 6.35 -8.95
C LEU A 14 33.76 6.01 -9.24
N ASP A 15 34.28 4.95 -8.64
CA ASP A 15 35.69 4.57 -8.69
C ASP A 15 35.92 3.18 -9.31
N THR A 16 34.95 2.70 -10.12
CA THR A 16 35.04 1.39 -10.79
C THR A 16 35.10 1.53 -12.30
N HIS A 17 35.75 0.57 -12.95
CA HIS A 17 35.72 0.43 -14.41
C HIS A 17 34.60 -0.50 -14.90
N GLU A 18 33.82 -1.05 -13.98
CA GLU A 18 32.68 -1.92 -14.31
C GLU A 18 31.51 -1.07 -14.78
N LEU A 19 30.89 -1.49 -15.87
CA LEU A 19 29.74 -0.87 -16.49
C LEU A 19 28.56 -1.86 -16.46
N TYR A 20 27.39 -1.37 -16.14
CA TYR A 20 26.16 -2.12 -16.17
C TYR A 20 25.33 -1.78 -17.41
N PRO A 21 25.18 -2.72 -18.36
CA PRO A 21 24.39 -2.50 -19.56
C PRO A 21 22.92 -2.84 -19.31
N ASN A 22 22.08 -1.84 -19.11
CA ASN A 22 20.63 -1.99 -19.03
C ASN A 22 20.01 -2.22 -20.40
N GLY A 23 19.13 -3.20 -20.53
CA GLY A 23 18.37 -3.48 -21.75
C GLY A 23 18.80 -4.72 -22.52
N ILE A 24 19.80 -5.47 -22.04
CA ILE A 24 20.28 -6.74 -22.63
C ILE A 24 20.20 -7.91 -21.66
N SER A 25 19.17 -7.94 -20.82
CA SER A 25 18.97 -9.06 -19.89
C SER A 25 18.90 -10.39 -20.65
N THR A 26 19.69 -11.36 -20.20
CA THR A 26 19.78 -12.66 -20.85
C THR A 26 20.19 -13.76 -19.86
N SER A 27 19.78 -14.99 -20.12
CA SER A 27 20.21 -16.19 -19.41
C SER A 27 20.81 -17.23 -20.37
N LEU A 28 21.17 -16.81 -21.58
CA LEU A 28 21.79 -17.67 -22.58
C LEU A 28 23.16 -18.18 -22.11
N PRO A 29 23.72 -19.24 -22.72
CA PRO A 29 25.07 -19.70 -22.41
C PRO A 29 26.11 -18.58 -22.57
N PHE A 30 27.18 -18.65 -21.78
CA PHE A 30 28.18 -17.59 -21.67
C PHE A 30 28.82 -17.19 -23.01
N ASP A 31 29.15 -18.17 -23.86
CA ASP A 31 29.70 -17.94 -25.20
C ASP A 31 28.76 -17.15 -26.11
N VAL A 32 27.45 -17.40 -25.98
CA VAL A 32 26.42 -16.65 -26.71
C VAL A 32 26.30 -15.23 -26.13
N GLN A 33 26.33 -15.07 -24.81
CA GLN A 33 26.31 -13.75 -24.18
C GLN A 33 27.52 -12.91 -24.59
N LEU A 34 28.71 -13.50 -24.64
CA LEU A 34 29.94 -12.83 -25.04
C LEU A 34 29.86 -12.36 -26.51
N ASN A 35 29.37 -13.21 -27.38
CA ASN A 35 29.16 -12.86 -28.78
C ASN A 35 28.13 -11.76 -28.97
N LEU A 36 26.99 -11.82 -28.21
CA LEU A 36 25.96 -10.80 -28.20
C LEU A 36 26.53 -9.45 -27.76
N VAL A 37 27.23 -9.41 -26.65
CA VAL A 37 27.80 -8.15 -26.13
C VAL A 37 28.81 -7.57 -27.11
N ARG A 38 29.70 -8.39 -27.66
CA ARG A 38 30.73 -7.96 -28.62
C ARG A 38 30.20 -7.57 -30.00
N SER A 39 28.96 -7.94 -30.33
CA SER A 39 28.28 -7.49 -31.56
C SER A 39 27.75 -6.07 -31.46
N ILE A 40 27.71 -5.47 -30.24
CA ILE A 40 27.25 -4.12 -30.02
C ILE A 40 28.39 -3.14 -30.35
N GLN A 41 28.09 -2.12 -31.13
CA GLN A 41 29.07 -1.08 -31.50
C GLN A 41 29.67 -0.41 -30.25
N GLY A 42 31.00 -0.41 -30.12
CA GLY A 42 31.76 0.11 -29.00
C GLY A 42 32.03 -0.92 -27.90
N PHE A 43 31.52 -2.14 -28.01
CA PHE A 43 31.74 -3.23 -27.07
C PHE A 43 32.55 -4.42 -27.67
N GLU A 44 33.14 -4.23 -28.81
CA GLU A 44 33.84 -5.30 -29.56
C GLU A 44 34.93 -6.01 -28.74
N ASN A 45 35.55 -5.27 -27.79
CA ASN A 45 36.58 -5.77 -26.89
C ASN A 45 36.12 -5.89 -25.45
N ALA A 46 34.82 -5.85 -25.21
CA ALA A 46 34.30 -5.92 -23.84
C ALA A 46 34.62 -7.28 -23.19
N HIS A 47 34.90 -7.23 -21.88
CA HIS A 47 35.06 -8.39 -21.03
C HIS A 47 33.85 -8.47 -20.08
N ILE A 48 33.20 -9.62 -20.01
CA ILE A 48 32.09 -9.84 -19.10
C ILE A 48 32.67 -10.27 -17.75
N THR A 49 32.54 -9.44 -16.72
CA THR A 49 32.99 -9.74 -15.35
C THR A 49 32.01 -10.66 -14.65
N ARG A 50 30.72 -10.50 -14.93
CA ARG A 50 29.64 -11.33 -14.40
C ARG A 50 28.60 -11.61 -15.49
N PRO A 51 28.43 -12.86 -15.91
CA PRO A 51 27.43 -13.20 -16.91
C PRO A 51 26.01 -12.99 -16.39
N GLY A 52 25.09 -12.72 -17.32
CA GLY A 52 23.67 -12.77 -17.03
C GLY A 52 23.24 -14.19 -16.67
N TYR A 53 22.24 -14.31 -15.83
CA TYR A 53 21.74 -15.58 -15.34
C TYR A 53 20.23 -15.56 -15.17
N ALA A 54 19.59 -16.71 -15.25
CA ALA A 54 18.21 -16.88 -14.83
C ALA A 54 18.16 -17.31 -13.36
N ILE A 55 17.19 -16.81 -12.64
CA ILE A 55 16.85 -17.35 -11.32
C ILE A 55 15.61 -18.23 -11.53
N GLU A 56 15.71 -19.48 -11.11
CA GLU A 56 14.59 -20.40 -11.04
C GLU A 56 14.11 -20.46 -9.59
N TYR A 57 12.78 -20.38 -9.41
CA TYR A 57 12.17 -20.44 -8.10
C TYR A 57 11.33 -21.72 -7.98
N ASP A 58 11.43 -22.37 -6.85
CA ASP A 58 10.48 -23.42 -6.51
C ASP A 58 9.08 -22.82 -6.41
N TYR A 59 8.10 -23.53 -6.96
CA TYR A 59 6.70 -23.17 -6.96
C TYR A 59 5.85 -24.30 -6.42
N PHE A 60 4.96 -23.98 -5.51
CA PHE A 60 3.94 -24.88 -5.00
C PHE A 60 2.56 -24.26 -5.18
N ASN A 61 1.57 -25.09 -5.54
CA ASN A 61 0.23 -24.60 -5.76
C ASN A 61 -0.34 -24.00 -4.46
N PRO A 62 -0.64 -22.69 -4.43
CA PRO A 62 -1.14 -22.04 -3.21
C PRO A 62 -2.51 -22.54 -2.77
N GLN A 63 -3.26 -23.26 -3.61
CA GLN A 63 -4.50 -23.94 -3.22
C GLN A 63 -4.26 -25.05 -2.19
N ASP A 64 -3.03 -25.51 -2.02
CA ASP A 64 -2.64 -26.48 -0.99
C ASP A 64 -2.30 -25.83 0.37
N LEU A 65 -2.53 -24.52 0.50
CA LEU A 65 -2.39 -23.79 1.75
C LEU A 65 -3.73 -23.57 2.44
N LYS A 66 -3.67 -23.44 3.78
CA LYS A 66 -4.74 -22.88 4.61
C LYS A 66 -4.70 -21.35 4.53
N TYR A 67 -5.75 -20.66 4.96
CA TYR A 67 -5.78 -19.19 5.05
C TYR A 67 -4.71 -18.60 5.99
N SER A 68 -4.14 -19.43 6.88
CA SER A 68 -2.98 -19.09 7.69
C SER A 68 -1.65 -19.09 6.93
N LEU A 69 -1.64 -19.51 5.66
CA LEU A 69 -0.48 -19.84 4.82
C LEU A 69 0.31 -21.07 5.30
N GLU A 70 -0.22 -21.84 6.23
CA GLU A 70 0.28 -23.17 6.59
C GLU A 70 -0.07 -24.17 5.48
N THR A 71 0.84 -25.09 5.16
CA THR A 71 0.55 -26.14 4.20
C THR A 71 -0.50 -27.12 4.77
N LYS A 72 -1.37 -27.63 3.91
CA LYS A 72 -2.36 -28.66 4.31
C LYS A 72 -1.73 -29.99 4.61
N SER A 73 -0.58 -30.30 3.98
CA SER A 73 0.09 -31.58 4.05
C SER A 73 1.08 -31.73 5.22
N ILE A 74 1.69 -30.63 5.64
CA ILE A 74 2.72 -30.65 6.69
C ILE A 74 2.38 -29.60 7.74
N GLN A 75 2.08 -30.06 8.94
CA GLN A 75 1.78 -29.18 10.06
C GLN A 75 3.01 -28.38 10.49
N GLY A 76 2.84 -27.09 10.76
CA GLY A 76 3.89 -26.19 11.18
C GLY A 76 4.78 -25.66 10.05
N LEU A 77 4.52 -26.04 8.80
CA LEU A 77 5.22 -25.52 7.62
C LEU A 77 4.38 -24.44 6.95
N PHE A 78 4.92 -23.21 6.86
CA PHE A 78 4.28 -22.05 6.26
C PHE A 78 5.03 -21.61 5.02
N PHE A 79 4.32 -21.22 3.97
CA PHE A 79 4.89 -20.68 2.74
C PHE A 79 4.54 -19.20 2.55
N ALA A 80 5.50 -18.42 2.07
CA ALA A 80 5.30 -16.99 1.81
C ALA A 80 6.19 -16.51 0.65
N GLY A 81 5.67 -15.62 -0.17
CA GLY A 81 6.40 -15.02 -1.28
C GLY A 81 6.33 -15.83 -2.57
N GLN A 82 7.43 -15.87 -3.32
CA GLN A 82 7.47 -16.43 -4.68
C GLN A 82 7.13 -17.91 -4.75
N ILE A 83 7.39 -18.67 -3.71
CA ILE A 83 7.02 -20.08 -3.61
C ILE A 83 5.51 -20.31 -3.84
N ASN A 84 4.69 -19.30 -3.54
CA ASN A 84 3.23 -19.29 -3.72
C ASN A 84 2.81 -18.70 -5.09
N GLY A 85 3.75 -18.47 -6.02
CA GLY A 85 3.46 -17.94 -7.34
C GLY A 85 3.27 -16.42 -7.41
N THR A 86 3.70 -15.66 -6.40
CA THR A 86 3.70 -14.18 -6.43
C THR A 86 5.06 -13.64 -6.85
N THR A 87 5.11 -12.47 -7.49
CA THR A 87 6.36 -11.89 -8.02
C THR A 87 6.73 -10.53 -7.45
N GLY A 88 5.86 -9.90 -6.63
CA GLY A 88 6.12 -8.57 -6.05
C GLY A 88 6.74 -8.64 -4.66
N TYR A 89 7.53 -7.63 -4.32
CA TYR A 89 8.11 -7.48 -2.97
C TYR A 89 7.01 -7.23 -1.93
N GLU A 90 6.00 -6.48 -2.28
CA GLU A 90 4.87 -6.13 -1.43
C GLU A 90 4.03 -7.37 -1.10
N GLU A 91 3.79 -8.22 -2.11
CA GLU A 91 3.08 -9.48 -1.92
C GLU A 91 3.88 -10.42 -1.02
N ALA A 92 5.20 -10.49 -1.19
CA ALA A 92 6.07 -11.32 -0.35
C ALA A 92 6.10 -10.81 1.10
N ALA A 93 6.18 -9.50 1.30
CA ALA A 93 6.16 -8.89 2.64
C ALA A 93 4.82 -9.14 3.36
N ALA A 94 3.70 -8.99 2.67
CA ALA A 94 2.37 -9.25 3.22
C ALA A 94 2.19 -10.72 3.62
N GLN A 95 2.60 -11.64 2.75
CA GLN A 95 2.55 -13.08 3.04
C GLN A 95 3.48 -13.45 4.20
N GLY A 96 4.71 -12.92 4.21
CA GLY A 96 5.68 -13.17 5.27
C GLY A 96 5.17 -12.69 6.64
N LEU A 97 4.56 -11.51 6.70
CA LEU A 97 3.93 -11.00 7.92
C LEU A 97 2.80 -11.93 8.39
N LEU A 98 1.92 -12.35 7.49
CA LEU A 98 0.78 -13.21 7.84
C LEU A 98 1.25 -14.60 8.26
N ALA A 99 2.14 -15.23 7.51
CA ALA A 99 2.70 -16.55 7.82
C ALA A 99 3.44 -16.54 9.16
N GLY A 100 4.29 -15.53 9.40
CA GLY A 100 5.01 -15.38 10.66
C GLY A 100 4.08 -15.15 11.85
N THR A 101 3.04 -14.34 11.67
CA THR A 101 2.00 -14.13 12.70
C THR A 101 1.30 -15.44 13.05
N ASN A 102 0.87 -16.19 12.05
CA ASN A 102 0.17 -17.45 12.27
C ASN A 102 1.06 -18.54 12.85
N ALA A 103 2.33 -18.60 12.45
CA ALA A 103 3.31 -19.49 13.08
C ALA A 103 3.48 -19.16 14.58
N ALA A 104 3.56 -17.87 14.92
CA ALA A 104 3.64 -17.44 16.32
C ALA A 104 2.35 -17.73 17.12
N LEU A 105 1.19 -17.56 16.51
CA LEU A 105 -0.11 -17.91 17.13
C LEU A 105 -0.19 -19.42 17.38
N GLN A 106 0.23 -20.24 16.41
CA GLN A 106 0.23 -21.70 16.54
C GLN A 106 1.12 -22.18 17.70
N VAL A 107 2.32 -21.61 17.85
CA VAL A 107 3.23 -21.94 18.99
C VAL A 107 2.63 -21.53 20.34
N GLN A 108 1.70 -20.58 20.34
CA GLN A 108 0.99 -20.12 21.55
C GLN A 108 -0.36 -20.83 21.74
N ASP A 109 -0.66 -21.86 20.97
CA ASP A 109 -1.97 -22.55 20.97
C ASP A 109 -3.16 -21.61 20.78
N LYS A 110 -2.98 -20.55 19.96
CA LYS A 110 -4.01 -19.60 19.58
C LYS A 110 -4.56 -19.87 18.19
N GLU A 111 -5.79 -19.41 17.95
CA GLU A 111 -6.42 -19.51 16.64
C GLU A 111 -5.66 -18.70 15.59
N SER A 112 -5.58 -19.23 14.39
CA SER A 112 -4.98 -18.55 13.25
C SER A 112 -5.82 -17.35 12.82
N TRP A 113 -5.16 -16.35 12.24
CA TRP A 113 -5.82 -15.16 11.74
C TRP A 113 -5.48 -14.93 10.25
N CYS A 114 -6.48 -14.51 9.50
CA CYS A 114 -6.35 -13.95 8.16
C CYS A 114 -7.33 -12.79 8.03
N PRO A 115 -6.93 -11.63 7.50
CA PRO A 115 -7.86 -10.54 7.25
C PRO A 115 -8.82 -10.93 6.13
N ARG A 116 -10.03 -10.38 6.18
CA ARG A 116 -11.04 -10.58 5.13
C ARG A 116 -10.76 -9.67 3.93
N ARG A 117 -11.36 -9.99 2.78
CA ARG A 117 -11.24 -9.21 1.53
C ARG A 117 -11.74 -7.77 1.67
N ASP A 118 -12.73 -7.53 2.55
CA ASP A 118 -13.28 -6.21 2.84
C ASP A 118 -12.46 -5.40 3.86
N THR A 119 -11.44 -6.03 4.48
CA THR A 119 -10.65 -5.43 5.56
C THR A 119 -9.25 -5.01 5.11
N ALA A 120 -8.62 -5.79 4.23
CA ALA A 120 -7.24 -5.51 3.80
C ALA A 120 -6.94 -6.11 2.41
N TYR A 121 -6.05 -5.46 1.66
CA TYR A 121 -5.51 -6.01 0.41
C TYR A 121 -4.81 -7.35 0.61
N MET A 122 -4.17 -7.57 1.76
CA MET A 122 -3.57 -8.85 2.10
C MET A 122 -4.63 -9.96 2.22
N GLY A 123 -5.86 -9.63 2.63
CA GLY A 123 -6.99 -10.56 2.61
C GLY A 123 -7.41 -10.93 1.18
N VAL A 124 -7.46 -9.96 0.28
CA VAL A 124 -7.72 -10.19 -1.15
C VAL A 124 -6.63 -11.09 -1.75
N LEU A 125 -5.36 -10.79 -1.47
CA LEU A 125 -4.21 -11.56 -1.94
C LEU A 125 -4.32 -13.04 -1.53
N VAL A 126 -4.51 -13.30 -0.25
CA VAL A 126 -4.53 -14.67 0.29
C VAL A 126 -5.74 -15.44 -0.23
N ASP A 127 -6.90 -14.79 -0.27
CA ASP A 127 -8.11 -15.44 -0.77
C ASP A 127 -8.00 -15.79 -2.27
N ASP A 128 -7.46 -14.89 -3.10
CA ASP A 128 -7.21 -15.16 -4.52
C ASP A 128 -6.24 -16.35 -4.70
N LEU A 129 -5.12 -16.36 -3.96
CA LEU A 129 -4.14 -17.44 -4.03
C LEU A 129 -4.74 -18.80 -3.69
N ILE A 130 -5.52 -18.87 -2.61
CA ILE A 130 -6.06 -20.14 -2.09
C ILE A 130 -7.27 -20.62 -2.89
N SER A 131 -8.15 -19.70 -3.31
CA SER A 131 -9.38 -20.07 -3.99
C SER A 131 -9.18 -20.29 -5.49
N MET A 132 -8.40 -19.45 -6.14
CA MET A 132 -8.21 -19.49 -7.60
C MET A 132 -6.90 -20.15 -8.02
N GLY A 133 -5.87 -20.17 -7.15
CA GLY A 133 -4.54 -20.59 -7.53
C GLY A 133 -3.83 -19.57 -8.45
N THR A 134 -2.71 -19.99 -9.03
CA THR A 134 -1.91 -19.15 -9.93
C THR A 134 -1.57 -19.93 -11.20
N ALA A 135 -2.23 -19.60 -12.33
CA ALA A 135 -1.84 -20.13 -13.64
C ALA A 135 -0.64 -19.36 -14.24
N GLU A 136 -0.46 -18.13 -13.80
CA GLU A 136 0.64 -17.22 -14.16
C GLU A 136 1.07 -16.45 -12.89
N PRO A 137 2.24 -15.79 -12.89
CA PRO A 137 2.72 -15.05 -11.73
C PRO A 137 1.70 -14.02 -11.23
N TYR A 138 1.28 -14.15 -9.97
CA TYR A 138 0.29 -13.27 -9.36
C TYR A 138 0.88 -11.91 -9.00
N ARG A 139 0.18 -10.85 -9.39
CA ARG A 139 0.43 -9.47 -8.95
C ARG A 139 -0.84 -8.88 -8.38
N MET A 140 -0.70 -8.13 -7.29
CA MET A 140 -1.80 -7.40 -6.69
C MET A 140 -2.05 -6.10 -7.44
N PHE A 141 -3.24 -5.99 -8.01
CA PHE A 141 -3.76 -4.76 -8.61
C PHE A 141 -5.02 -4.32 -7.89
N THR A 142 -5.26 -3.02 -7.83
CA THR A 142 -6.47 -2.47 -7.22
C THR A 142 -7.76 -2.99 -7.86
N SER A 143 -7.71 -3.38 -9.15
CA SER A 143 -8.83 -4.00 -9.87
C SER A 143 -9.27 -5.35 -9.30
N ARG A 144 -8.41 -6.02 -8.52
CA ARG A 144 -8.75 -7.30 -7.86
C ARG A 144 -9.56 -7.11 -6.57
N ALA A 145 -9.59 -5.90 -6.01
CA ALA A 145 -10.28 -5.60 -4.76
C ALA A 145 -11.65 -5.00 -5.02
N GLU A 146 -12.70 -5.69 -4.61
CA GLU A 146 -14.09 -5.26 -4.71
C GLU A 146 -14.36 -4.01 -3.88
N TYR A 147 -13.69 -3.92 -2.72
CA TYR A 147 -13.85 -2.83 -1.75
C TYR A 147 -12.73 -1.78 -1.86
N ARG A 148 -12.13 -1.60 -3.05
CA ARG A 148 -10.97 -0.71 -3.23
C ARG A 148 -11.21 0.75 -2.81
N LEU A 149 -12.46 1.22 -2.82
CA LEU A 149 -12.81 2.56 -2.35
C LEU A 149 -12.77 2.67 -0.82
N LEU A 150 -12.88 1.55 -0.10
CA LEU A 150 -12.75 1.47 1.36
C LEU A 150 -11.32 1.11 1.79
N LEU A 151 -10.61 0.33 0.98
CA LEU A 151 -9.26 -0.16 1.27
C LEU A 151 -8.22 0.86 0.77
N ARG A 152 -8.11 2.00 1.43
CA ARG A 152 -7.18 3.07 1.06
C ARG A 152 -5.95 3.06 1.98
N GLU A 153 -4.85 3.65 1.48
CA GLU A 153 -3.62 3.84 2.25
C GLU A 153 -3.86 4.74 3.47
N ASP A 154 -4.59 5.85 3.27
CA ASP A 154 -4.86 6.86 4.28
C ASP A 154 -5.53 6.31 5.55
N ASN A 155 -6.38 5.29 5.41
CA ASN A 155 -7.14 4.69 6.51
C ASN A 155 -6.65 3.30 6.94
N ALA A 156 -5.53 2.81 6.40
CA ALA A 156 -5.04 1.46 6.70
C ALA A 156 -4.74 1.26 8.19
N ASP A 157 -4.19 2.28 8.86
CA ASP A 157 -3.93 2.24 10.29
C ASP A 157 -5.23 2.19 11.12
N LEU A 158 -6.26 2.91 10.71
CA LEU A 158 -7.56 2.90 11.38
C LEU A 158 -8.27 1.54 11.27
N ARG A 159 -8.03 0.80 10.17
CA ARG A 159 -8.63 -0.53 9.95
C ARG A 159 -7.87 -1.68 10.61
N LEU A 160 -6.53 -1.57 10.73
CA LEU A 160 -5.67 -2.72 11.04
C LEU A 160 -4.88 -2.60 12.34
N THR A 161 -4.64 -1.38 12.89
CA THR A 161 -3.75 -1.23 14.05
C THR A 161 -4.30 -1.86 15.32
N GLU A 162 -5.61 -1.80 15.56
CA GLU A 162 -6.22 -2.47 16.72
C GLU A 162 -6.00 -3.99 16.66
N LYS A 163 -6.23 -4.58 15.49
CA LYS A 163 -5.99 -6.02 15.30
C LYS A 163 -4.50 -6.36 15.42
N GLY A 164 -3.63 -5.51 14.86
CA GLY A 164 -2.18 -5.64 15.03
C GLY A 164 -1.75 -5.58 16.50
N ARG A 165 -2.40 -4.73 17.32
CA ARG A 165 -2.15 -4.66 18.77
C ARG A 165 -2.61 -5.93 19.48
N GLU A 166 -3.79 -6.43 19.18
CA GLU A 166 -4.32 -7.69 19.71
C GLU A 166 -3.40 -8.88 19.40
N LEU A 167 -2.84 -8.91 18.18
CA LEU A 167 -1.91 -9.94 17.74
C LEU A 167 -0.48 -9.78 18.28
N GLY A 168 -0.19 -8.70 19.04
CA GLY A 168 1.13 -8.44 19.59
C GLY A 168 2.14 -7.84 18.61
N LEU A 169 1.71 -7.38 17.45
CA LEU A 169 2.55 -6.80 16.40
C LEU A 169 2.82 -5.30 16.57
N VAL A 170 2.05 -4.62 17.41
CA VAL A 170 2.12 -3.17 17.65
C VAL A 170 2.63 -2.90 19.05
N ASN A 171 3.77 -2.24 19.19
CA ASN A 171 4.35 -1.84 20.45
C ASN A 171 3.61 -0.66 21.11
N ASP A 172 3.93 -0.36 22.38
CA ASP A 172 3.24 0.66 23.16
C ASP A 172 3.38 2.07 22.59
N SER A 173 4.54 2.43 22.04
CA SER A 173 4.78 3.74 21.44
C SER A 173 3.89 3.95 20.21
N ARG A 174 3.85 2.96 19.32
CA ARG A 174 3.02 3.00 18.10
C ARG A 174 1.52 2.98 18.45
N TRP A 175 1.14 2.17 19.45
CA TRP A 175 -0.23 2.12 19.94
C TRP A 175 -0.69 3.46 20.49
N LYS A 176 0.14 4.11 21.30
CA LYS A 176 -0.13 5.44 21.86
C LYS A 176 -0.36 6.47 20.72
N SER A 177 0.56 6.55 19.77
CA SER A 177 0.42 7.47 18.62
C SER A 177 -0.83 7.20 17.79
N PHE A 178 -1.22 5.95 17.63
CA PHE A 178 -2.46 5.58 16.96
C PHE A 178 -3.70 6.05 17.71
N CYS A 179 -3.76 5.82 19.02
CA CYS A 179 -4.87 6.26 19.85
C CYS A 179 -5.02 7.78 19.82
N GLU A 180 -3.92 8.53 19.94
CA GLU A 180 -3.90 9.99 19.85
C GLU A 180 -4.43 10.49 18.49
N LYS A 181 -3.98 9.87 17.39
CA LYS A 181 -4.47 10.20 16.04
C LYS A 181 -5.97 9.93 15.90
N ARG A 182 -6.42 8.74 16.31
CA ARG A 182 -7.83 8.32 16.21
C ARG A 182 -8.74 9.24 17.02
N GLU A 183 -8.36 9.55 18.25
CA GLU A 183 -9.10 10.47 19.11
C GLU A 183 -9.17 11.89 18.51
N ALA A 184 -8.06 12.39 17.99
CA ALA A 184 -8.03 13.70 17.34
C ALA A 184 -8.91 13.77 16.09
N ILE A 185 -8.98 12.70 15.29
CA ILE A 185 -9.88 12.61 14.12
C ILE A 185 -11.35 12.67 14.59
N GLU A 186 -11.71 11.91 15.61
CA GLU A 186 -13.09 11.87 16.10
C GLU A 186 -13.51 13.19 16.73
N LEU A 187 -12.65 13.83 17.52
CA LEU A 187 -12.89 15.15 18.10
C LEU A 187 -13.10 16.21 17.03
N GLU A 188 -12.26 16.22 15.99
CA GLU A 188 -12.41 17.18 14.90
C GLU A 188 -13.64 16.91 14.04
N ARG A 189 -13.94 15.65 13.75
CA ARG A 189 -15.17 15.25 13.07
C ARG A 189 -16.41 15.73 13.85
N GLN A 190 -16.43 15.55 15.17
CA GLN A 190 -17.52 15.99 16.02
C GLN A 190 -17.64 17.51 16.05
N ARG A 191 -16.51 18.23 16.18
CA ARG A 191 -16.49 19.70 16.11
C ARG A 191 -17.10 20.22 14.81
N LEU A 192 -16.75 19.64 13.67
CA LEU A 192 -17.27 20.03 12.36
C LEU A 192 -18.78 19.75 12.24
N LYS A 193 -19.28 18.68 12.84
CA LYS A 193 -20.74 18.37 12.89
C LYS A 193 -21.51 19.32 13.77
N ASP A 194 -20.93 19.75 14.88
CA ASP A 194 -21.61 20.62 15.87
C ASP A 194 -21.48 22.10 15.55
N THR A 195 -20.57 22.48 14.64
CA THR A 195 -20.40 23.87 14.25
C THR A 195 -21.23 24.18 13.01
N TRP A 196 -22.19 25.10 13.15
CA TRP A 196 -23.13 25.47 12.11
C TRP A 196 -22.90 26.89 11.58
N ILE A 197 -23.00 27.08 10.28
CA ILE A 197 -22.96 28.38 9.63
C ILE A 197 -24.38 28.75 9.17
N GLN A 198 -24.90 29.85 9.68
CA GLN A 198 -26.19 30.40 9.26
C GLN A 198 -26.02 31.41 8.12
N PRO A 199 -26.97 31.49 7.17
CA PRO A 199 -26.99 32.53 6.13
C PRO A 199 -26.95 33.93 6.71
N GLY A 200 -26.18 34.83 6.09
CA GLY A 200 -26.09 36.22 6.52
C GLY A 200 -25.07 36.52 7.63
N THR A 201 -24.46 35.51 8.23
CA THR A 201 -23.36 35.68 9.21
C THR A 201 -22.05 36.08 8.52
N GLU A 202 -21.12 36.69 9.26
CA GLU A 202 -19.76 37.00 8.78
C GLU A 202 -19.07 35.78 8.23
N ALA A 203 -19.23 34.62 8.90
CA ALA A 203 -18.70 33.33 8.45
C ALA A 203 -19.26 32.95 7.07
N ALA A 204 -20.58 33.10 6.85
CA ALA A 204 -21.21 32.85 5.57
C ALA A 204 -20.73 33.81 4.47
N GLN A 205 -20.44 35.07 4.80
CA GLN A 205 -19.88 36.04 3.84
C GLN A 205 -18.44 35.68 3.45
N LYS A 206 -17.61 35.29 4.38
CA LYS A 206 -16.25 34.81 4.09
C LYS A 206 -16.27 33.54 3.24
N LEU A 207 -17.19 32.62 3.53
CA LEU A 207 -17.34 31.39 2.77
C LEU A 207 -17.84 31.65 1.33
N ALA A 208 -18.66 32.68 1.13
CA ALA A 208 -19.22 33.06 -0.20
C ALA A 208 -18.14 33.40 -1.23
N THR A 209 -16.91 33.68 -0.83
CA THR A 209 -15.79 33.89 -1.76
C THR A 209 -15.22 32.59 -2.33
N HIS A 210 -15.58 31.43 -1.75
CA HIS A 210 -15.09 30.11 -2.11
C HIS A 210 -16.15 29.19 -2.70
N ILE A 211 -17.42 29.60 -2.69
CA ILE A 211 -18.54 28.81 -3.20
C ILE A 211 -19.29 29.58 -4.28
N GLU A 212 -19.77 28.93 -5.31
CA GLU A 212 -20.53 29.57 -6.42
C GLU A 212 -21.90 30.07 -5.95
N ASN A 213 -22.59 29.29 -5.13
CA ASN A 213 -23.94 29.59 -4.67
C ASN A 213 -23.94 29.97 -3.18
N LYS A 214 -24.57 31.10 -2.85
CA LYS A 214 -24.77 31.52 -1.45
C LYS A 214 -25.55 30.45 -0.68
N LEU A 215 -25.26 30.38 0.62
CA LEU A 215 -25.98 29.47 1.52
C LEU A 215 -27.46 29.86 1.59
N SER A 216 -28.35 28.91 1.30
CA SER A 216 -29.80 29.10 1.34
C SER A 216 -30.43 28.80 2.70
N HIS A 217 -29.74 27.95 3.51
CA HIS A 217 -30.09 27.55 4.88
C HIS A 217 -28.83 27.31 5.68
N GLU A 218 -28.98 26.93 6.91
CA GLU A 218 -27.84 26.55 7.78
C GLU A 218 -27.22 25.23 7.37
N TYR A 219 -25.91 25.14 7.47
CA TYR A 219 -25.12 23.94 7.20
C TYR A 219 -24.11 23.71 8.32
N SER A 220 -23.89 22.43 8.71
CA SER A 220 -22.74 22.07 9.50
C SER A 220 -21.44 22.24 8.71
N LEU A 221 -20.31 22.48 9.41
CA LEU A 221 -19.01 22.51 8.72
C LEU A 221 -18.71 21.16 8.06
N PHE A 222 -19.17 20.07 8.66
CA PHE A 222 -19.00 18.73 8.08
C PHE A 222 -19.74 18.56 6.75
N ASP A 223 -20.98 19.08 6.63
CA ASP A 223 -21.73 19.03 5.37
C ASP A 223 -21.14 19.97 4.31
N LEU A 224 -20.59 21.09 4.73
CA LEU A 224 -19.85 21.99 3.85
C LEU A 224 -18.56 21.36 3.33
N LEU A 225 -17.87 20.57 4.15
CA LEU A 225 -16.64 19.88 3.76
C LEU A 225 -16.84 18.84 2.65
N LYS A 226 -18.06 18.32 2.48
CA LYS A 226 -18.43 17.43 1.37
C LYS A 226 -18.39 18.09 0.00
N ARG A 227 -18.42 19.44 -0.06
CA ARG A 227 -18.41 20.17 -1.32
C ARG A 227 -17.02 20.17 -1.95
N PRO A 228 -16.89 19.91 -3.28
CA PRO A 228 -15.59 19.83 -3.95
C PRO A 228 -14.74 21.10 -3.83
N GLU A 229 -15.38 22.26 -3.84
CA GLU A 229 -14.73 23.58 -3.78
C GLU A 229 -14.21 23.95 -2.38
N LEU A 230 -14.62 23.22 -1.34
CA LEU A 230 -14.21 23.47 0.05
C LEU A 230 -13.24 22.40 0.56
N ASN A 231 -12.33 22.83 1.43
CA ASN A 231 -11.40 21.96 2.13
C ASN A 231 -11.33 22.34 3.61
N HIS A 232 -10.72 21.50 4.42
CA HIS A 232 -10.58 21.72 5.86
C HIS A 232 -9.88 23.05 6.19
N LYS A 233 -8.85 23.45 5.42
CA LYS A 233 -8.10 24.68 5.63
C LYS A 233 -8.99 25.94 5.45
N ILE A 234 -9.82 25.97 4.42
CA ILE A 234 -10.79 27.05 4.19
C ILE A 234 -11.77 27.12 5.35
N LEU A 235 -12.38 26.00 5.74
CA LEU A 235 -13.35 25.96 6.84
C LEU A 235 -12.75 26.39 8.16
N SER A 236 -11.52 25.96 8.47
CA SER A 236 -10.80 26.38 9.67
C SER A 236 -10.40 27.86 9.66
N SER A 237 -10.21 28.48 8.51
CA SER A 237 -9.98 29.94 8.42
C SER A 237 -11.24 30.75 8.71
N VAL A 238 -12.41 30.20 8.39
CA VAL A 238 -13.73 30.83 8.64
C VAL A 238 -14.20 30.60 10.07
N CYS A 239 -14.06 29.37 10.56
CA CYS A 239 -14.43 28.95 11.91
C CYS A 239 -13.25 28.20 12.55
N PRO A 240 -12.27 28.91 13.14
CA PRO A 240 -11.09 28.30 13.73
C PRO A 240 -11.43 27.41 14.93
N PRO A 241 -10.69 26.30 15.13
CA PRO A 241 -10.84 25.46 16.32
C PRO A 241 -10.43 26.25 17.59
N ALA A 242 -11.13 26.00 18.70
CA ALA A 242 -11.07 26.85 19.89
C ALA A 242 -9.75 26.81 20.69
N ALA A 243 -8.91 25.77 20.57
CA ALA A 243 -7.76 25.63 21.47
C ALA A 243 -6.53 24.89 20.90
N ASN A 244 -6.62 24.11 19.83
CA ASN A 244 -5.47 23.39 19.29
C ASN A 244 -5.49 23.45 17.76
N THR A 245 -4.33 23.72 17.19
CA THR A 245 -4.12 23.52 15.76
C THR A 245 -4.32 22.03 15.44
N VAL A 246 -5.35 21.73 14.67
CA VAL A 246 -5.56 20.39 14.13
C VAL A 246 -4.36 20.07 13.24
N SER A 247 -3.72 18.92 13.46
CA SER A 247 -2.57 18.52 12.64
C SER A 247 -3.01 18.30 11.19
N GLU A 248 -2.10 18.54 10.25
CA GLU A 248 -2.38 18.36 8.82
C GLU A 248 -2.90 16.95 8.50
N LYS A 249 -2.31 15.92 9.11
CA LYS A 249 -2.74 14.52 8.95
C LYS A 249 -4.17 14.26 9.44
N VAL A 250 -4.57 14.90 10.53
CA VAL A 250 -5.95 14.79 11.04
C VAL A 250 -6.92 15.54 10.14
N ALA A 251 -6.55 16.74 9.71
CA ALA A 251 -7.36 17.55 8.80
C ALA A 251 -7.60 16.82 7.48
N GLU A 252 -6.55 16.26 6.88
CA GLU A 252 -6.60 15.46 5.66
C GLU A 252 -7.51 14.24 5.81
N GLN A 253 -7.36 13.47 6.89
CA GLN A 253 -8.20 12.29 7.13
C GLN A 253 -9.67 12.64 7.27
N VAL A 254 -9.99 13.68 8.04
CA VAL A 254 -11.38 14.13 8.21
C VAL A 254 -11.97 14.65 6.90
N GLU A 255 -11.17 15.31 6.06
CA GLU A 255 -11.60 15.77 4.74
C GLU A 255 -11.88 14.59 3.80
N ILE A 256 -10.99 13.59 3.75
CA ILE A 256 -11.18 12.37 2.96
C ILE A 256 -12.45 11.64 3.42
N ASP A 257 -12.61 11.43 4.72
CA ASP A 257 -13.77 10.73 5.28
C ASP A 257 -15.11 11.48 5.04
N ALA A 258 -15.07 12.79 4.85
CA ALA A 258 -16.27 13.58 4.53
C ALA A 258 -16.65 13.50 3.05
N LYS A 259 -15.65 13.33 2.16
CA LYS A 259 -15.84 13.35 0.71
C LYS A 259 -16.08 11.97 0.10
N TYR A 260 -15.68 10.90 0.80
CA TYR A 260 -15.83 9.49 0.40
C TYR A 260 -16.77 8.72 1.33
#